data_c8eb7237be90b616d99d04d8b33b0c91
#
_entry.id   c8eb7237be90b616d99d04d8b33b0c91
#
_cell.length_a   1.000
_cell.length_b   1.000
_cell.length_c   1.000
_cell.angle_alpha   90.00
_cell.angle_beta   90.00
_cell.angle_gamma   90.00
#
_symmetry.space_group_name_H-M   'P 1'
#
loop_
_entity.id
_entity.type
_entity.pdbx_description
1 polymer ?
#
loop_
_entity_poly.entity_id
_entity_poly.type
_entity_poly.pdbx_seq_one_letter_code
_entity_poly.pdbx_strand_id
1 'polypeptide(L)'
;MMGLVGILAGLALLVWLAYRGWSVLLLAPAAALIAAAFAGEPLLAHWTQTFMGSAGRFVAQFFPIFLLGALFGKLMEDSGSVTAIAEYLTEKLGAERAVLAVVLAGAIVTYGGVSLFVAYFVLAPMATALFRQADIPRRLMPAAIIVGSSTFTMSALPGTPAIPNTIPMPFFGTTPFAAPGLGIMASAIMLGVGLWWLGRAEAIARARGEGFGDDRPPVADAAADDPVVRERAVTASGFDPAEIHNSATAPDRPSIVAAAAPLVVVVVVNLLMSFAVLPRVDAGFLAEPRWGGTTLSAVAGVWAVATALAAAIVTLLAFSAWRIPSLRATMDAGANAAV
;
A
#
# COMPACT_ATOMS: atom_id res chain seq x y z
N MET A 1 0.43 -1.81 -35.47
CA MET A 1 0.70 -0.40 -35.10
C MET A 1 -0.54 0.31 -34.58
N MET A 2 -1.71 0.18 -35.22
CA MET A 2 -2.97 0.82 -34.76
C MET A 2 -3.39 0.38 -33.35
N GLY A 3 -3.24 -0.90 -32.96
CA GLY A 3 -3.57 -1.35 -31.61
C GLY A 3 -2.73 -0.68 -30.51
N LEU A 4 -1.43 -0.44 -30.74
CA LEU A 4 -0.58 0.28 -29.79
C LEU A 4 -1.04 1.74 -29.61
N VAL A 5 -1.43 2.40 -30.70
CA VAL A 5 -1.99 3.76 -30.64
C VAL A 5 -3.29 3.75 -29.84
N GLY A 6 -4.15 2.76 -30.03
CA GLY A 6 -5.39 2.57 -29.26
C GLY A 6 -5.13 2.38 -27.76
N ILE A 7 -4.14 1.57 -27.38
CA ILE A 7 -3.75 1.37 -25.98
C ILE A 7 -3.26 2.69 -25.37
N LEU A 8 -2.37 3.40 -26.05
CA LEU A 8 -1.85 4.69 -25.55
C LEU A 8 -2.96 5.75 -25.44
N ALA A 9 -3.87 5.82 -26.43
CA ALA A 9 -5.01 6.72 -26.39
C ALA A 9 -5.97 6.38 -25.24
N GLY A 10 -6.29 5.10 -25.06
CA GLY A 10 -7.13 4.62 -23.96
C GLY A 10 -6.53 4.95 -22.58
N LEU A 11 -5.22 4.68 -22.40
CA LEU A 11 -4.51 5.01 -21.16
C LEU A 11 -4.46 6.53 -20.91
N ALA A 12 -4.16 7.34 -21.93
CA ALA A 12 -4.13 8.78 -21.82
C ALA A 12 -5.50 9.34 -21.41
N LEU A 13 -6.59 8.84 -22.03
CA LEU A 13 -7.95 9.21 -21.68
C LEU A 13 -8.31 8.80 -20.24
N LEU A 14 -7.95 7.57 -19.84
CA LEU A 14 -8.17 7.07 -18.49
C LEU A 14 -7.49 7.99 -17.45
N VAL A 15 -6.21 8.28 -17.64
CA VAL A 15 -5.45 9.13 -16.73
C VAL A 15 -6.08 10.55 -16.69
N TRP A 16 -6.37 11.13 -17.85
CA TRP A 16 -6.92 12.48 -17.93
C TRP A 16 -8.29 12.60 -17.25
N LEU A 17 -9.20 11.64 -17.45
CA LEU A 17 -10.52 11.65 -16.84
C LEU A 17 -10.47 11.28 -15.34
N ALA A 18 -9.57 10.38 -14.94
CA ALA A 18 -9.35 10.06 -13.53
C ALA A 18 -8.92 11.31 -12.74
N TYR A 19 -8.01 12.12 -13.28
CA TYR A 19 -7.65 13.42 -12.68
C TYR A 19 -8.80 14.45 -12.65
N ARG A 20 -9.84 14.22 -13.46
CA ARG A 20 -11.09 15.01 -13.41
C ARG A 20 -12.15 14.46 -12.45
N GLY A 21 -11.83 13.40 -11.70
CA GLY A 21 -12.72 12.81 -10.70
C GLY A 21 -13.72 11.78 -11.25
N TRP A 22 -13.49 11.27 -12.48
CA TRP A 22 -14.31 10.17 -13.01
C TRP A 22 -13.92 8.85 -12.38
N SER A 23 -14.88 7.98 -12.12
CA SER A 23 -14.64 6.65 -11.55
C SER A 23 -13.78 5.77 -12.46
N VAL A 24 -12.67 5.26 -11.94
CA VAL A 24 -11.78 4.32 -12.65
C VAL A 24 -12.54 3.04 -13.05
N LEU A 25 -13.56 2.66 -12.30
CA LEU A 25 -14.40 1.49 -12.60
C LEU A 25 -15.13 1.64 -13.93
N LEU A 26 -15.52 2.86 -14.30
CA LEU A 26 -16.13 3.18 -15.60
C LEU A 26 -15.06 3.40 -16.68
N LEU A 27 -13.94 4.02 -16.30
CA LEU A 27 -12.90 4.39 -17.24
C LEU A 27 -12.10 3.18 -17.75
N ALA A 28 -11.86 2.17 -16.90
CA ALA A 28 -11.07 0.99 -17.29
C ALA A 28 -11.72 0.20 -18.45
N PRO A 29 -13.02 -0.18 -18.41
CA PRO A 29 -13.65 -0.82 -19.56
C PRO A 29 -13.74 0.11 -20.78
N ALA A 30 -13.97 1.42 -20.59
CA ALA A 30 -13.99 2.37 -21.70
C ALA A 30 -12.62 2.47 -22.41
N ALA A 31 -11.52 2.53 -21.66
CA ALA A 31 -10.16 2.53 -22.22
C ALA A 31 -9.86 1.22 -22.96
N ALA A 32 -10.30 0.08 -22.44
CA ALA A 32 -10.16 -1.21 -23.09
C ALA A 32 -10.94 -1.27 -24.42
N LEU A 33 -12.16 -0.71 -24.46
CA LEU A 33 -12.96 -0.62 -25.68
C LEU A 33 -12.34 0.29 -26.73
N ILE A 34 -11.73 1.40 -26.32
CA ILE A 34 -10.97 2.27 -27.26
C ILE A 34 -9.82 1.49 -27.88
N ALA A 35 -9.03 0.78 -27.07
CA ALA A 35 -7.93 -0.04 -27.56
C ALA A 35 -8.43 -1.11 -28.55
N ALA A 36 -9.53 -1.79 -28.25
CA ALA A 36 -10.17 -2.78 -29.12
C ALA A 36 -10.68 -2.18 -30.43
N ALA A 37 -11.29 -0.99 -30.39
CA ALA A 37 -11.77 -0.28 -31.59
C ALA A 37 -10.62 0.06 -32.54
N PHE A 38 -9.49 0.56 -32.03
CA PHE A 38 -8.29 0.82 -32.85
C PHE A 38 -7.63 -0.46 -33.38
N ALA A 39 -7.81 -1.58 -32.71
CA ALA A 39 -7.33 -2.89 -33.16
C ALA A 39 -8.27 -3.53 -34.20
N GLY A 40 -9.48 -2.99 -34.39
CA GLY A 40 -10.50 -3.55 -35.29
C GLY A 40 -11.21 -4.78 -34.68
N GLU A 41 -11.18 -4.95 -33.37
CA GLU A 41 -11.75 -6.09 -32.65
C GLU A 41 -13.27 -5.90 -32.37
N PRO A 42 -14.07 -6.99 -32.29
CA PRO A 42 -15.48 -6.91 -31.95
C PRO A 42 -15.68 -6.38 -30.52
N LEU A 43 -16.22 -5.17 -30.36
CA LEU A 43 -16.27 -4.45 -29.07
C LEU A 43 -17.05 -5.21 -27.99
N LEU A 44 -18.20 -5.79 -28.31
CA LEU A 44 -19.00 -6.52 -27.31
C LEU A 44 -18.29 -7.81 -26.85
N ALA A 45 -17.67 -8.54 -27.76
CA ALA A 45 -16.89 -9.74 -27.42
C ALA A 45 -15.64 -9.35 -26.60
N HIS A 46 -14.98 -8.26 -26.98
CA HIS A 46 -13.84 -7.77 -26.23
C HIS A 46 -14.21 -7.34 -24.82
N TRP A 47 -15.31 -6.63 -24.63
CA TRP A 47 -15.81 -6.24 -23.31
C TRP A 47 -16.21 -7.46 -22.47
N THR A 48 -17.11 -8.29 -22.99
CA THR A 48 -17.73 -9.36 -22.18
C THR A 48 -16.85 -10.59 -21.99
N GLN A 49 -16.01 -10.95 -22.97
CA GLN A 49 -15.17 -12.15 -22.90
C GLN A 49 -13.73 -11.81 -22.50
N THR A 50 -13.11 -10.83 -23.16
CA THR A 50 -11.70 -10.53 -22.93
C THR A 50 -11.51 -9.71 -21.65
N PHE A 51 -12.19 -8.56 -21.54
CA PHE A 51 -12.04 -7.65 -20.40
C PHE A 51 -12.62 -8.28 -19.12
N MET A 52 -13.88 -8.68 -19.11
CA MET A 52 -14.51 -9.26 -17.91
C MET A 52 -13.89 -10.58 -17.50
N GLY A 53 -13.52 -11.42 -18.47
CA GLY A 53 -12.79 -12.67 -18.20
C GLY A 53 -11.41 -12.41 -17.56
N SER A 54 -10.70 -11.40 -18.02
CA SER A 54 -9.41 -11.01 -17.44
C SER A 54 -9.56 -10.36 -16.07
N ALA A 55 -10.55 -9.49 -15.89
CA ALA A 55 -10.88 -8.89 -14.59
C ALA A 55 -11.25 -9.96 -13.55
N GLY A 56 -12.10 -10.92 -13.93
CA GLY A 56 -12.47 -12.04 -13.05
C GLY A 56 -11.26 -12.89 -12.64
N ARG A 57 -10.38 -13.23 -13.57
CA ARG A 57 -9.13 -13.95 -13.28
C ARG A 57 -8.20 -13.16 -12.37
N PHE A 58 -8.06 -11.86 -12.62
CA PHE A 58 -7.24 -10.98 -11.79
C PHE A 58 -7.74 -10.96 -10.33
N VAL A 59 -9.04 -10.74 -10.13
CA VAL A 59 -9.64 -10.78 -8.79
C VAL A 59 -9.43 -12.14 -8.14
N ALA A 60 -9.76 -13.23 -8.82
CA ALA A 60 -9.60 -14.58 -8.28
C ALA A 60 -8.15 -14.89 -7.87
N GLN A 61 -7.17 -14.41 -8.64
CA GLN A 61 -5.75 -14.64 -8.38
C GLN A 61 -5.21 -13.83 -7.20
N PHE A 62 -5.60 -12.57 -7.07
CA PHE A 62 -5.02 -11.65 -6.11
C PHE A 62 -5.88 -11.40 -4.87
N PHE A 63 -7.15 -11.78 -4.88
CA PHE A 63 -8.07 -11.58 -3.76
C PHE A 63 -7.53 -12.09 -2.41
N PRO A 64 -6.89 -13.28 -2.32
CA PRO A 64 -6.31 -13.73 -1.06
C PRO A 64 -5.28 -12.76 -0.47
N ILE A 65 -4.47 -12.13 -1.32
CA ILE A 65 -3.48 -11.13 -0.88
C ILE A 65 -4.17 -9.84 -0.45
N PHE A 66 -5.18 -9.38 -1.21
CA PHE A 66 -5.94 -8.19 -0.86
C PHE A 66 -6.63 -8.35 0.48
N LEU A 67 -7.30 -9.48 0.70
CA LEU A 67 -7.98 -9.80 1.95
C LEU A 67 -6.98 -9.87 3.12
N LEU A 68 -5.92 -10.67 3.00
CA LEU A 68 -4.94 -10.82 4.08
C LEU A 68 -4.18 -9.53 4.34
N GLY A 69 -3.86 -8.75 3.30
CA GLY A 69 -3.20 -7.45 3.44
C GLY A 69 -4.08 -6.43 4.15
N ALA A 70 -5.37 -6.36 3.80
CA ALA A 70 -6.33 -5.46 4.45
C ALA A 70 -6.56 -5.86 5.92
N LEU A 71 -6.76 -7.16 6.20
CA LEU A 71 -6.87 -7.69 7.55
C LEU A 71 -5.61 -7.39 8.38
N PHE A 72 -4.44 -7.65 7.83
CA PHE A 72 -3.16 -7.38 8.49
C PHE A 72 -3.00 -5.90 8.81
N GLY A 73 -3.27 -5.02 7.84
CA GLY A 73 -3.20 -3.57 8.02
C GLY A 73 -4.13 -3.10 9.14
N LYS A 74 -5.39 -3.54 9.13
CA LYS A 74 -6.38 -3.16 10.15
C LYS A 74 -6.03 -3.68 11.54
N LEU A 75 -5.55 -4.92 11.64
CA LEU A 75 -5.07 -5.48 12.90
C LEU A 75 -3.85 -4.74 13.45
N MET A 76 -2.89 -4.36 12.60
CA MET A 76 -1.72 -3.54 12.99
C MET A 76 -2.14 -2.16 13.51
N GLU A 77 -3.17 -1.56 12.92
CA GLU A 77 -3.74 -0.28 13.37
C GLU A 77 -4.43 -0.42 14.72
N ASP A 78 -5.43 -1.28 14.83
CA ASP A 78 -6.28 -1.42 16.01
C ASP A 78 -5.51 -1.96 17.23
N SER A 79 -4.44 -2.72 17.02
CA SER A 79 -3.52 -3.15 18.08
C SER A 79 -2.60 -2.03 18.61
N GLY A 80 -2.58 -0.86 17.95
CA GLY A 80 -1.66 0.23 18.25
C GLY A 80 -0.21 -0.01 17.83
N SER A 81 0.05 -1.10 17.06
CA SER A 81 1.42 -1.48 16.66
C SER A 81 2.05 -0.44 15.74
N VAL A 82 1.29 0.10 14.77
CA VAL A 82 1.79 1.14 13.86
C VAL A 82 2.17 2.41 14.64
N THR A 83 1.33 2.81 15.59
CA THR A 83 1.57 3.96 16.47
C THR A 83 2.82 3.75 17.32
N ALA A 84 3.00 2.57 17.93
CA ALA A 84 4.17 2.26 18.75
C ALA A 84 5.49 2.32 17.94
N ILE A 85 5.48 1.86 16.69
CA ILE A 85 6.65 1.95 15.80
C ILE A 85 6.95 3.42 15.47
N ALA A 86 5.93 4.20 15.13
CA ALA A 86 6.07 5.60 14.78
C ALA A 86 6.65 6.42 15.94
N GLU A 87 6.12 6.23 17.14
CA GLU A 87 6.58 6.93 18.36
C GLU A 87 8.00 6.52 18.76
N TYR A 88 8.33 5.24 18.70
CA TYR A 88 9.68 4.79 18.96
C TYR A 88 10.71 5.49 18.07
N LEU A 89 10.40 5.64 16.78
CA LEU A 89 11.28 6.34 15.85
C LEU A 89 11.36 7.84 16.16
N THR A 90 10.25 8.43 16.56
CA THR A 90 10.19 9.83 17.02
C THR A 90 11.09 10.07 18.23
N GLU A 91 10.98 9.22 19.25
CA GLU A 91 11.79 9.31 20.46
C GLU A 91 13.29 9.13 20.18
N LYS A 92 13.63 8.18 19.30
CA LYS A 92 15.03 7.87 18.97
C LYS A 92 15.71 8.90 18.09
N LEU A 93 15.00 9.48 17.14
CA LEU A 93 15.56 10.42 16.17
C LEU A 93 15.41 11.88 16.57
N GLY A 94 14.39 12.18 17.40
CA GLY A 94 14.11 13.52 17.88
C GLY A 94 13.61 14.49 16.81
N ALA A 95 13.26 15.69 17.25
CA ALA A 95 12.75 16.75 16.38
C ALA A 95 13.80 17.26 15.36
N GLU A 96 15.08 17.18 15.68
CA GLU A 96 16.16 17.60 14.77
C GLU A 96 16.18 16.79 13.46
N ARG A 97 15.67 15.56 13.49
CA ARG A 97 15.57 14.64 12.35
C ARG A 97 14.13 14.28 12.01
N ALA A 98 13.21 15.21 12.23
CA ALA A 98 11.77 14.99 12.04
C ALA A 98 11.41 14.44 10.66
N VAL A 99 11.97 15.01 9.58
CA VAL A 99 11.75 14.52 8.21
C VAL A 99 12.20 13.07 8.08
N LEU A 100 13.39 12.73 8.57
CA LEU A 100 13.93 11.37 8.52
C LEU A 100 13.08 10.40 9.35
N ALA A 101 12.62 10.81 10.53
CA ALA A 101 11.77 9.99 11.39
C ALA A 101 10.45 9.62 10.70
N VAL A 102 9.79 10.58 10.07
CA VAL A 102 8.56 10.37 9.31
C VAL A 102 8.80 9.45 8.12
N VAL A 103 9.86 9.68 7.35
CA VAL A 103 10.22 8.85 6.19
C VAL A 103 10.49 7.41 6.62
N LEU A 104 11.29 7.19 7.67
CA LEU A 104 11.61 5.84 8.14
C LEU A 104 10.42 5.13 8.76
N ALA A 105 9.58 5.84 9.52
CA ALA A 105 8.34 5.27 10.05
C ALA A 105 7.42 4.78 8.92
N GLY A 106 7.21 5.63 7.91
CA GLY A 106 6.47 5.25 6.70
C GLY A 106 7.08 4.03 6.01
N ALA A 107 8.40 4.03 5.85
CA ALA A 107 9.11 2.95 5.18
C ALA A 107 8.98 1.61 5.90
N ILE A 108 9.18 1.58 7.21
CA ILE A 108 9.10 0.35 8.00
C ILE A 108 7.69 -0.22 7.98
N VAL A 109 6.68 0.63 8.19
CA VAL A 109 5.28 0.22 8.24
C VAL A 109 4.81 -0.34 6.89
N THR A 110 5.07 0.39 5.80
CA THR A 110 4.58 -0.03 4.47
C THR A 110 5.41 -1.17 3.87
N TYR A 111 6.71 -1.24 4.14
CA TYR A 111 7.52 -2.39 3.74
C TYR A 111 7.04 -3.69 4.38
N GLY A 112 6.55 -3.62 5.62
CA GLY A 112 5.94 -4.76 6.31
C GLY A 112 4.57 -5.18 5.78
N GLY A 113 4.01 -4.48 4.79
CA GLY A 113 2.74 -4.84 4.15
C GLY A 113 1.50 -4.15 4.74
N VAL A 114 1.68 -3.17 5.61
CA VAL A 114 0.56 -2.35 6.08
C VAL A 114 0.06 -1.47 4.93
N SER A 115 -1.27 -1.37 4.79
CA SER A 115 -1.90 -0.53 3.77
C SER A 115 -1.42 0.93 3.86
N LEU A 116 -1.25 1.57 2.71
CA LEU A 116 -0.90 3.00 2.62
C LEU A 116 -1.87 3.89 3.39
N PHE A 117 -3.15 3.61 3.29
CA PHE A 117 -4.18 4.41 3.95
C PHE A 117 -4.05 4.34 5.46
N VAL A 118 -3.91 3.14 6.03
CA VAL A 118 -3.65 2.93 7.46
C VAL A 118 -2.37 3.67 7.88
N ALA A 119 -1.29 3.52 7.11
CA ALA A 119 -0.04 4.20 7.39
C ALA A 119 -0.22 5.73 7.41
N TYR A 120 -0.96 6.32 6.48
CA TYR A 120 -1.18 7.76 6.41
C TYR A 120 -1.92 8.29 7.63
N PHE A 121 -2.95 7.58 8.12
CA PHE A 121 -3.70 8.00 9.30
C PHE A 121 -2.86 8.03 10.56
N VAL A 122 -1.97 7.06 10.74
CA VAL A 122 -1.08 7.04 11.90
C VAL A 122 0.09 8.01 11.75
N LEU A 123 0.65 8.09 10.54
CA LEU A 123 1.80 8.95 10.28
C LEU A 123 1.46 10.44 10.28
N ALA A 124 0.25 10.84 9.85
CA ALA A 124 -0.11 12.25 9.75
C ALA A 124 -0.15 12.97 11.11
N PRO A 125 -0.80 12.44 12.18
CA PRO A 125 -0.72 13.03 13.52
C PRO A 125 0.70 13.08 14.06
N MET A 126 1.48 11.99 13.91
CA MET A 126 2.87 11.92 14.33
C MET A 126 3.72 12.97 13.61
N ALA A 127 3.63 13.03 12.28
CA ALA A 127 4.35 14.00 11.46
C ALA A 127 3.98 15.43 11.83
N THR A 128 2.69 15.69 12.12
CA THR A 128 2.21 17.00 12.58
C THR A 128 2.90 17.41 13.88
N ALA A 129 2.98 16.52 14.86
CA ALA A 129 3.62 16.79 16.15
C ALA A 129 5.13 17.05 15.97
N LEU A 130 5.83 16.21 15.21
CA LEU A 130 7.26 16.37 14.93
C LEU A 130 7.59 17.63 14.15
N PHE A 131 6.85 17.91 13.08
CA PHE A 131 7.08 19.09 12.23
C PHE A 131 6.80 20.39 13.01
N ARG A 132 5.77 20.38 13.88
CA ARG A 132 5.51 21.50 14.80
C ARG A 132 6.66 21.71 15.78
N GLN A 133 7.15 20.65 16.42
CA GLN A 133 8.26 20.73 17.36
C GLN A 133 9.57 21.19 16.70
N ALA A 134 9.80 20.80 15.44
CA ALA A 134 10.97 21.15 14.66
C ALA A 134 10.83 22.48 13.89
N ASP A 135 9.68 23.13 14.01
CA ASP A 135 9.29 24.33 13.23
C ASP A 135 9.51 24.16 11.71
N ILE A 136 9.14 22.99 11.19
CA ILE A 136 9.20 22.66 9.76
C ILE A 136 7.86 22.98 9.10
N PRO A 137 7.84 23.62 7.92
CA PRO A 137 6.58 23.97 7.25
C PRO A 137 5.68 22.77 6.99
N ARG A 138 4.41 22.87 7.44
CA ARG A 138 3.40 21.81 7.33
C ARG A 138 3.24 21.30 5.89
N ARG A 139 3.42 22.16 4.87
CA ARG A 139 3.32 21.80 3.45
C ARG A 139 4.31 20.73 3.00
N LEU A 140 5.42 20.50 3.74
CA LEU A 140 6.41 19.46 3.44
C LEU A 140 6.03 18.10 4.04
N MET A 141 5.07 18.06 4.97
CA MET A 141 4.65 16.85 5.65
C MET A 141 4.10 15.75 4.71
N PRO A 142 3.18 16.07 3.76
CA PRO A 142 2.71 15.04 2.83
C PRO A 142 3.83 14.45 1.99
N ALA A 143 4.78 15.28 1.55
CA ALA A 143 5.92 14.81 0.78
C ALA A 143 6.84 13.87 1.59
N ALA A 144 7.08 14.17 2.87
CA ALA A 144 7.85 13.29 3.75
C ALA A 144 7.17 11.94 3.96
N ILE A 145 5.85 11.94 4.20
CA ILE A 145 5.06 10.71 4.33
C ILE A 145 5.12 9.89 3.03
N ILE A 146 4.91 10.51 1.86
CA ILE A 146 4.91 9.84 0.57
C ILE A 146 6.28 9.26 0.24
N VAL A 147 7.38 9.99 0.49
CA VAL A 147 8.74 9.48 0.26
C VAL A 147 8.98 8.19 1.03
N GLY A 148 8.55 8.12 2.30
CA GLY A 148 8.69 6.91 3.11
C GLY A 148 7.77 5.78 2.68
N SER A 149 6.51 6.06 2.45
CA SER A 149 5.47 5.03 2.34
C SER A 149 5.13 4.60 0.91
N SER A 150 5.24 5.47 -0.09
CA SER A 150 4.66 5.24 -1.42
C SER A 150 5.69 5.18 -2.55
N THR A 151 6.98 5.31 -2.26
CA THR A 151 8.01 5.30 -3.29
C THR A 151 8.77 3.97 -3.31
N PHE A 152 10.00 3.96 -2.84
CA PHE A 152 10.89 2.81 -2.90
C PHE A 152 10.38 1.56 -2.16
N THR A 153 9.61 1.74 -1.09
CA THR A 153 9.03 0.65 -0.30
C THR A 153 8.00 -0.17 -1.07
N MET A 154 7.28 0.45 -1.98
CA MET A 154 6.23 -0.22 -2.74
C MET A 154 6.68 -0.71 -4.12
N SER A 155 7.71 -0.09 -4.71
CA SER A 155 8.07 -0.33 -6.10
C SER A 155 9.45 -0.95 -6.30
N ALA A 156 10.38 -0.78 -5.37
CA ALA A 156 11.79 -1.13 -5.60
C ALA A 156 12.39 -2.06 -4.54
N LEU A 157 12.00 -1.95 -3.26
CA LEU A 157 12.53 -2.82 -2.22
C LEU A 157 12.13 -4.29 -2.46
N PRO A 158 13.11 -5.21 -2.54
CA PRO A 158 12.81 -6.62 -2.72
C PRO A 158 12.08 -7.19 -1.49
N GLY A 159 11.15 -8.12 -1.73
CA GLY A 159 10.43 -8.82 -0.67
C GLY A 159 9.19 -8.11 -0.12
N THR A 160 8.89 -6.89 -0.55
CA THR A 160 7.67 -6.21 -0.13
C THR A 160 6.42 -6.96 -0.64
N PRO A 161 5.40 -7.18 0.21
CA PRO A 161 4.12 -7.76 -0.20
C PRO A 161 3.20 -6.75 -0.89
N ALA A 162 3.70 -5.55 -1.19
CA ALA A 162 2.92 -4.49 -1.83
C ALA A 162 2.39 -4.92 -3.20
N ILE A 163 1.19 -4.46 -3.53
CA ILE A 163 0.47 -4.77 -4.77
C ILE A 163 1.31 -4.50 -6.03
N PRO A 164 2.01 -3.34 -6.18
CA PRO A 164 2.84 -3.08 -7.35
C PRO A 164 3.98 -4.08 -7.56
N ASN A 165 4.48 -4.70 -6.48
CA ASN A 165 5.49 -5.74 -6.55
C ASN A 165 4.89 -7.12 -6.89
N THR A 166 3.65 -7.36 -6.45
CA THR A 166 2.99 -8.66 -6.53
C THR A 166 2.34 -8.92 -7.90
N ILE A 167 1.70 -7.91 -8.49
CA ILE A 167 0.97 -8.03 -9.78
C ILE A 167 1.86 -8.55 -10.93
N PRO A 168 3.10 -8.07 -11.11
CA PRO A 168 3.94 -8.53 -12.23
C PRO A 168 4.42 -9.98 -12.10
N MET A 169 4.46 -10.54 -10.89
CA MET A 169 5.07 -11.85 -10.64
C MET A 169 4.52 -12.99 -11.50
N PRO A 170 3.20 -13.17 -11.65
CA PRO A 170 2.66 -14.26 -12.49
C PRO A 170 2.96 -14.08 -13.96
N PHE A 171 3.09 -12.84 -14.44
CA PHE A 171 3.35 -12.53 -15.85
C PHE A 171 4.81 -12.77 -16.24
N PHE A 172 5.72 -12.51 -15.30
CA PHE A 172 7.16 -12.66 -15.54
C PHE A 172 7.76 -13.93 -14.91
N GLY A 173 6.97 -14.74 -14.20
CA GLY A 173 7.45 -15.93 -13.50
C GLY A 173 8.47 -15.58 -12.41
N THR A 174 8.33 -14.42 -11.77
CA THR A 174 9.26 -13.92 -10.77
C THR A 174 8.76 -14.12 -9.35
N THR A 175 9.62 -13.84 -8.37
CA THR A 175 9.30 -13.84 -6.95
C THR A 175 9.29 -12.41 -6.40
N PRO A 176 8.77 -12.16 -5.17
CA PRO A 176 8.86 -10.84 -4.53
C PRO A 176 10.30 -10.30 -4.41
N PHE A 177 11.29 -11.17 -4.52
CA PHE A 177 12.72 -10.84 -4.45
C PHE A 177 13.39 -10.79 -5.83
N ALA A 178 12.65 -10.55 -6.90
CA ALA A 178 13.23 -10.41 -8.23
C ALA A 178 14.24 -9.26 -8.29
N ALA A 179 15.37 -9.48 -8.96
CA ALA A 179 16.44 -8.51 -9.16
C ALA A 179 16.84 -7.73 -7.88
N PRO A 180 17.17 -8.40 -6.76
CA PRO A 180 17.30 -7.74 -5.45
C PRO A 180 18.40 -6.68 -5.43
N GLY A 181 19.51 -6.87 -6.13
CA GLY A 181 20.59 -5.88 -6.22
C GLY A 181 20.15 -4.58 -6.90
N LEU A 182 19.42 -4.68 -8.02
CA LEU A 182 18.86 -3.51 -8.71
C LEU A 182 17.79 -2.83 -7.86
N GLY A 183 16.94 -3.61 -7.19
CA GLY A 183 15.91 -3.08 -6.30
C GLY A 183 16.47 -2.30 -5.11
N ILE A 184 17.52 -2.82 -4.45
CA ILE A 184 18.21 -2.13 -3.36
C ILE A 184 18.88 -0.84 -3.88
N MET A 185 19.55 -0.89 -5.03
CA MET A 185 20.18 0.28 -5.63
C MET A 185 19.17 1.36 -6.01
N ALA A 186 18.07 0.98 -6.64
CA ALA A 186 16.97 1.88 -6.97
C ALA A 186 16.35 2.49 -5.70
N SER A 187 16.13 1.69 -4.66
CA SER A 187 15.61 2.16 -3.37
C SER A 187 16.55 3.17 -2.72
N ALA A 188 17.85 2.92 -2.73
CA ALA A 188 18.83 3.86 -2.18
C ALA A 188 18.84 5.20 -2.95
N ILE A 189 18.74 5.15 -4.28
CA ILE A 189 18.65 6.36 -5.11
C ILE A 189 17.35 7.11 -4.82
N MET A 190 16.19 6.43 -4.80
CA MET A 190 14.90 7.06 -4.54
C MET A 190 14.84 7.70 -3.15
N LEU A 191 15.30 6.98 -2.12
CA LEU A 191 15.39 7.50 -0.76
C LEU A 191 16.36 8.67 -0.67
N GLY A 192 17.56 8.54 -1.26
CA GLY A 192 18.58 9.58 -1.25
C GLY A 192 18.11 10.87 -1.93
N VAL A 193 17.52 10.76 -3.13
CA VAL A 193 16.95 11.90 -3.86
C VAL A 193 15.77 12.50 -3.10
N GLY A 194 14.89 11.68 -2.53
CA GLY A 194 13.75 12.15 -1.72
C GLY A 194 14.21 12.93 -0.48
N LEU A 195 15.14 12.39 0.28
CA LEU A 195 15.68 13.07 1.47
C LEU A 195 16.48 14.34 1.10
N TRP A 196 17.27 14.30 0.04
CA TRP A 196 17.99 15.46 -0.45
C TRP A 196 17.03 16.58 -0.86
N TRP A 197 15.97 16.24 -1.62
CA TRP A 197 14.96 17.22 -2.03
C TRP A 197 14.22 17.82 -0.84
N LEU A 198 13.79 16.97 0.11
CA LEU A 198 13.12 17.42 1.34
C LEU A 198 14.01 18.34 2.17
N GLY A 199 15.27 17.96 2.38
CA GLY A 199 16.25 18.79 3.11
C GLY A 199 16.50 20.13 2.43
N ARG A 200 16.59 20.15 1.09
CA ARG A 200 16.72 21.40 0.34
C ARG A 200 15.46 22.26 0.45
N ALA A 201 14.26 21.65 0.36
CA ALA A 201 12.99 22.37 0.51
C ALA A 201 12.84 22.97 1.91
N GLU A 202 13.23 22.21 2.94
CA GLU A 202 13.29 22.68 4.32
C GLU A 202 14.28 23.87 4.49
N ALA A 203 15.49 23.75 3.95
CA ALA A 203 16.49 24.80 4.03
C ALA A 203 16.03 26.11 3.34
N ILE A 204 15.38 26.00 2.18
CA ILE A 204 14.79 27.15 1.47
C ILE A 204 13.66 27.78 2.30
N ALA A 205 12.82 26.97 2.91
CA ALA A 205 11.72 27.44 3.75
C ALA A 205 12.26 28.20 4.99
N ARG A 206 13.23 27.63 5.69
CA ARG A 206 13.91 28.26 6.83
C ARG A 206 14.56 29.59 6.44
N ALA A 207 15.22 29.67 5.26
CA ALA A 207 15.81 30.91 4.74
C ALA A 207 14.77 32.00 4.45
N ARG A 208 13.51 31.61 4.21
CA ARG A 208 12.38 32.52 4.01
C ARG A 208 11.63 32.86 5.30
N GLY A 209 12.06 32.32 6.44
CA GLY A 209 11.35 32.46 7.71
C GLY A 209 10.03 31.71 7.77
N GLU A 210 9.83 30.70 6.90
CA GLU A 210 8.65 29.86 6.93
C GLU A 210 8.80 28.81 8.05
N GLY A 211 7.99 28.89 9.08
CA GLY A 211 7.84 27.88 10.14
C GLY A 211 6.64 26.96 9.90
N PHE A 212 6.25 26.23 10.92
CA PHE A 212 5.12 25.29 10.86
C PHE A 212 3.79 25.98 10.48
N GLY A 213 3.62 27.26 10.85
CA GLY A 213 2.44 28.06 10.59
C GLY A 213 1.36 27.94 11.66
N ASP A 214 0.33 28.83 11.58
CA ASP A 214 -0.77 28.83 12.53
C ASP A 214 -1.66 27.60 12.42
N ASP A 215 -2.19 27.16 13.57
CA ASP A 215 -3.12 26.04 13.74
C ASP A 215 -4.52 26.31 13.13
N ARG A 216 -4.61 26.62 11.86
CA ARG A 216 -5.90 26.42 11.19
C ARG A 216 -6.09 24.94 10.95
N PRO A 217 -7.17 24.33 11.48
CA PRO A 217 -7.48 22.94 11.16
C PRO A 217 -7.47 22.76 9.64
N PRO A 218 -6.95 21.63 9.13
CA PRO A 218 -7.06 21.35 7.72
C PRO A 218 -8.55 21.38 7.33
N VAL A 219 -8.80 21.90 6.14
CA VAL A 219 -10.15 21.88 5.51
C VAL A 219 -10.78 20.46 5.51
N ALA A 220 -9.96 19.43 5.81
CA ALA A 220 -10.39 18.04 5.93
C ALA A 220 -11.43 17.79 7.05
N ASP A 221 -11.35 18.46 8.20
CA ASP A 221 -12.34 18.24 9.28
C ASP A 221 -13.70 18.86 8.98
N ALA A 222 -13.72 19.99 8.23
CA ALA A 222 -14.97 20.59 7.77
C ALA A 222 -15.55 19.90 6.53
N ALA A 223 -14.70 19.19 5.77
CA ALA A 223 -15.09 18.48 4.55
C ALA A 223 -15.50 17.04 4.80
N ALA A 224 -15.13 16.43 5.93
CA ALA A 224 -15.50 15.06 6.27
C ALA A 224 -17.03 14.92 6.52
N ASP A 225 -17.70 15.99 6.93
CA ASP A 225 -19.14 16.03 7.16
C ASP A 225 -19.96 16.46 5.93
N ASP A 226 -19.30 16.91 4.84
CA ASP A 226 -20.01 17.28 3.62
C ASP A 226 -20.18 16.02 2.72
N PRO A 227 -21.42 15.53 2.52
CA PRO A 227 -21.69 14.34 1.72
C PRO A 227 -21.20 14.45 0.27
N VAL A 228 -21.13 15.65 -0.31
CA VAL A 228 -20.66 15.90 -1.68
C VAL A 228 -19.14 15.78 -1.77
N VAL A 229 -18.41 16.25 -0.76
CA VAL A 229 -16.94 16.14 -0.70
C VAL A 229 -16.54 14.68 -0.44
N ARG A 230 -17.29 14.00 0.41
CA ARG A 230 -17.12 12.55 0.71
C ARG A 230 -17.34 11.72 -0.56
N GLU A 231 -18.44 11.95 -1.28
CA GLU A 231 -18.74 11.24 -2.53
C GLU A 231 -17.66 11.47 -3.60
N ARG A 232 -17.13 12.68 -3.70
CA ARG A 232 -16.01 13.00 -4.62
C ARG A 232 -14.71 12.34 -4.20
N ALA A 233 -14.42 12.28 -2.92
CA ALA A 233 -13.21 11.61 -2.40
C ALA A 233 -13.25 10.10 -2.64
N VAL A 234 -14.40 9.45 -2.38
CA VAL A 234 -14.64 8.03 -2.67
C VAL A 234 -14.53 7.74 -4.17
N THR A 235 -15.14 8.60 -5.00
CA THR A 235 -15.13 8.42 -6.46
C THR A 235 -13.73 8.63 -7.07
N ALA A 236 -12.95 9.58 -6.53
CA ALA A 236 -11.62 9.92 -7.06
C ALA A 236 -10.51 8.97 -6.61
N SER A 237 -10.63 8.35 -5.42
CA SER A 237 -9.55 7.58 -4.80
C SER A 237 -9.91 6.12 -4.47
N GLY A 238 -11.16 5.71 -4.63
CA GLY A 238 -11.64 4.41 -4.14
C GLY A 238 -11.57 4.29 -2.61
N PHE A 239 -11.52 5.41 -1.89
CA PHE A 239 -11.33 5.52 -0.46
C PHE A 239 -12.55 6.19 0.19
N ASP A 240 -13.19 5.53 1.15
CA ASP A 240 -14.27 6.12 1.94
C ASP A 240 -13.73 6.75 3.23
N PRO A 241 -13.80 8.10 3.39
CA PRO A 241 -13.40 8.77 4.62
C PRO A 241 -14.16 8.30 5.87
N ALA A 242 -15.33 7.66 5.71
CA ALA A 242 -16.08 7.10 6.84
C ALA A 242 -15.43 5.85 7.46
N GLU A 243 -14.56 5.16 6.72
CA GLU A 243 -13.76 4.07 7.29
C GLU A 243 -12.77 4.56 8.36
N ILE A 244 -12.48 5.86 8.38
CA ILE A 244 -11.57 6.49 9.33
C ILE A 244 -12.15 6.59 10.75
N HIS A 245 -13.48 6.77 10.88
CA HIS A 245 -14.11 7.17 12.13
C HIS A 245 -14.35 6.02 13.14
N ASN A 246 -14.02 4.77 12.79
CA ASN A 246 -14.30 3.60 13.62
C ASN A 246 -13.06 2.89 14.17
N SER A 247 -11.88 3.51 14.12
CA SER A 247 -10.67 2.91 14.71
C SER A 247 -10.67 3.08 16.23
N ALA A 248 -11.14 2.07 16.94
CA ALA A 248 -10.92 1.96 18.38
C ALA A 248 -9.46 1.56 18.63
N THR A 249 -8.54 2.53 18.66
CA THR A 249 -7.13 2.27 18.96
C THR A 249 -6.99 1.74 20.40
N ALA A 250 -6.15 0.73 20.58
CA ALA A 250 -5.89 0.13 21.88
C ALA A 250 -5.46 1.21 22.91
N PRO A 251 -6.02 1.21 24.12
CA PRO A 251 -5.67 2.18 25.15
C PRO A 251 -4.25 1.97 25.71
N ASP A 252 -3.69 0.75 25.55
CA ASP A 252 -2.35 0.39 26.00
C ASP A 252 -1.49 -0.03 24.79
N ARG A 253 -0.29 0.57 24.66
CA ARG A 253 0.60 0.40 23.51
C ARG A 253 1.44 -0.85 23.63
N PRO A 254 1.63 -1.62 22.56
CA PRO A 254 2.54 -2.76 22.57
C PRO A 254 4.01 -2.29 22.72
N SER A 255 4.86 -3.16 23.25
CA SER A 255 6.30 -2.94 23.19
C SER A 255 6.75 -2.91 21.73
N ILE A 256 7.83 -2.16 21.44
CA ILE A 256 8.37 -2.07 20.07
C ILE A 256 8.67 -3.45 19.45
N VAL A 257 9.10 -4.40 20.27
CA VAL A 257 9.37 -5.78 19.81
C VAL A 257 8.08 -6.48 19.38
N ALA A 258 7.01 -6.38 20.18
CA ALA A 258 5.71 -6.95 19.84
C ALA A 258 5.08 -6.27 18.62
N ALA A 259 5.25 -4.95 18.49
CA ALA A 259 4.76 -4.18 17.35
C ALA A 259 5.50 -4.49 16.06
N ALA A 260 6.83 -4.67 16.09
CA ALA A 260 7.65 -4.93 14.92
C ALA A 260 7.70 -6.42 14.53
N ALA A 261 7.45 -7.34 15.45
CA ALA A 261 7.55 -8.78 15.20
C ALA A 261 6.71 -9.25 13.99
N PRO A 262 5.43 -8.84 13.81
CA PRO A 262 4.65 -9.24 12.65
C PRO A 262 5.27 -8.77 11.32
N LEU A 263 5.85 -7.56 11.28
CA LEU A 263 6.50 -7.04 10.08
C LEU A 263 7.75 -7.86 9.71
N VAL A 264 8.55 -8.21 10.71
CA VAL A 264 9.71 -9.09 10.51
C VAL A 264 9.27 -10.47 10.01
N VAL A 265 8.18 -11.01 10.56
CA VAL A 265 7.62 -12.31 10.14
C VAL A 265 7.17 -12.26 8.68
N VAL A 266 6.53 -11.19 8.22
CA VAL A 266 6.20 -11.04 6.77
C VAL A 266 7.43 -11.23 5.91
N VAL A 267 8.51 -10.52 6.22
CA VAL A 267 9.74 -10.56 5.41
C VAL A 267 10.41 -11.92 5.46
N VAL A 268 10.57 -12.48 6.66
CA VAL A 268 11.24 -13.76 6.88
C VAL A 268 10.46 -14.92 6.24
N VAL A 269 9.15 -14.98 6.46
CA VAL A 269 8.32 -16.05 5.89
C VAL A 269 8.25 -15.93 4.37
N ASN A 270 8.11 -14.71 3.84
CA ASN A 270 8.13 -14.49 2.38
C ASN A 270 9.46 -14.96 1.76
N LEU A 271 10.59 -14.64 2.40
CA LEU A 271 11.91 -15.10 1.97
C LEU A 271 12.03 -16.62 2.04
N LEU A 272 11.63 -17.24 3.15
CA LEU A 272 11.65 -18.68 3.32
C LEU A 272 10.76 -19.39 2.29
N MET A 273 9.55 -18.89 2.07
CA MET A 273 8.65 -19.44 1.05
C MET A 273 9.27 -19.35 -0.33
N SER A 274 9.82 -18.19 -0.71
CA SER A 274 10.35 -17.95 -2.06
C SER A 274 11.61 -18.78 -2.38
N PHE A 275 12.51 -18.97 -1.42
CA PHE A 275 13.83 -19.60 -1.67
C PHE A 275 13.99 -20.98 -1.08
N ALA A 276 13.25 -21.32 -0.05
CA ALA A 276 13.43 -22.59 0.65
C ALA A 276 12.26 -23.56 0.44
N VAL A 277 11.03 -23.11 0.58
CA VAL A 277 9.85 -23.99 0.58
C VAL A 277 9.36 -24.26 -0.83
N LEU A 278 8.92 -23.23 -1.55
CA LEU A 278 8.27 -23.38 -2.87
C LEU A 278 9.15 -24.08 -3.91
N PRO A 279 10.48 -23.86 -4.00
CA PRO A 279 11.32 -24.59 -4.93
C PRO A 279 11.40 -26.10 -4.68
N ARG A 280 11.01 -26.56 -3.48
CA ARG A 280 11.04 -27.97 -3.08
C ARG A 280 9.67 -28.66 -3.13
N VAL A 281 8.61 -27.87 -3.37
CA VAL A 281 7.24 -28.39 -3.48
C VAL A 281 7.07 -29.06 -4.84
N ASP A 282 6.69 -30.34 -4.84
CA ASP A 282 6.18 -30.98 -6.04
C ASP A 282 4.77 -30.46 -6.33
N ALA A 283 4.68 -29.59 -7.30
CA ALA A 283 3.44 -28.91 -7.68
C ALA A 283 2.84 -29.44 -8.99
N GLY A 284 3.20 -30.66 -9.39
CA GLY A 284 2.66 -31.29 -10.60
C GLY A 284 1.13 -31.37 -10.62
N PHE A 285 0.50 -31.44 -9.44
CA PHE A 285 -0.96 -31.44 -9.30
C PHE A 285 -1.62 -30.15 -9.86
N LEU A 286 -0.93 -29.02 -9.91
CA LEU A 286 -1.47 -27.77 -10.42
C LEU A 286 -1.84 -27.82 -11.91
N ALA A 287 -1.26 -28.76 -12.66
CA ALA A 287 -1.59 -28.97 -14.06
C ALA A 287 -2.98 -29.60 -14.27
N GLU A 288 -3.58 -30.18 -13.23
CA GLU A 288 -4.91 -30.77 -13.30
C GLU A 288 -5.99 -29.68 -13.49
N PRO A 289 -7.05 -29.94 -14.29
CA PRO A 289 -8.12 -28.97 -14.56
C PRO A 289 -8.83 -28.44 -13.30
N ARG A 290 -8.96 -29.27 -12.26
CA ARG A 290 -9.57 -28.88 -10.98
C ARG A 290 -8.81 -27.76 -10.26
N TRP A 291 -7.50 -27.59 -10.55
CA TRP A 291 -6.65 -26.53 -9.99
C TRP A 291 -6.41 -25.41 -10.98
N GLY A 292 -7.15 -25.38 -12.10
CA GLY A 292 -7.06 -24.35 -13.11
C GLY A 292 -6.00 -24.55 -14.20
N GLY A 293 -5.35 -25.75 -14.23
CA GLY A 293 -4.35 -26.05 -15.27
C GLY A 293 -3.16 -25.09 -15.26
N THR A 294 -2.66 -24.73 -14.09
CA THR A 294 -1.62 -23.71 -13.87
C THR A 294 -0.27 -24.35 -13.51
N THR A 295 0.74 -23.51 -13.29
CA THR A 295 2.09 -23.94 -12.92
C THR A 295 2.52 -23.26 -11.61
N LEU A 296 3.49 -23.87 -10.91
CA LEU A 296 4.03 -23.29 -9.70
C LEU A 296 4.59 -21.87 -9.95
N SER A 297 5.26 -21.64 -11.06
CA SER A 297 5.79 -20.31 -11.41
C SER A 297 4.73 -19.22 -11.51
N ALA A 298 3.51 -19.58 -11.93
CA ALA A 298 2.41 -18.62 -12.02
C ALA A 298 1.79 -18.26 -10.65
N VAL A 299 1.87 -19.15 -9.65
CA VAL A 299 1.22 -18.95 -8.35
C VAL A 299 2.20 -18.73 -7.21
N ALA A 300 3.48 -19.06 -7.39
CA ALA A 300 4.49 -19.04 -6.31
C ALA A 300 4.58 -17.70 -5.59
N GLY A 301 4.56 -16.59 -6.32
CA GLY A 301 4.60 -15.26 -5.73
C GLY A 301 3.39 -14.97 -4.84
N VAL A 302 2.20 -15.32 -5.33
CA VAL A 302 0.95 -15.16 -4.57
C VAL A 302 0.97 -16.03 -3.30
N TRP A 303 1.41 -17.28 -3.42
CA TRP A 303 1.51 -18.20 -2.29
C TRP A 303 2.51 -17.72 -1.23
N ALA A 304 3.68 -17.24 -1.66
CA ALA A 304 4.69 -16.73 -0.75
C ALA A 304 4.15 -15.54 0.07
N VAL A 305 3.55 -14.56 -0.60
CA VAL A 305 3.00 -13.37 0.05
C VAL A 305 1.80 -13.70 0.94
N ALA A 306 0.85 -14.49 0.46
CA ALA A 306 -0.33 -14.87 1.23
C ALA A 306 0.05 -15.65 2.51
N THR A 307 0.98 -16.61 2.41
CA THR A 307 1.47 -17.35 3.57
C THR A 307 2.21 -16.45 4.56
N ALA A 308 3.01 -15.50 4.06
CA ALA A 308 3.72 -14.54 4.90
C ALA A 308 2.76 -13.62 5.67
N LEU A 309 1.73 -13.09 5.00
CA LEU A 309 0.70 -12.28 5.64
C LEU A 309 -0.11 -13.07 6.66
N ALA A 310 -0.49 -14.31 6.34
CA ALA A 310 -1.20 -15.19 7.28
C ALA A 310 -0.35 -15.47 8.54
N ALA A 311 0.93 -15.78 8.38
CA ALA A 311 1.85 -15.97 9.50
C ALA A 311 2.01 -14.71 10.35
N ALA A 312 2.08 -13.56 9.72
CA ALA A 312 2.15 -12.26 10.41
C ALA A 312 0.87 -11.95 11.19
N ILE A 313 -0.31 -12.24 10.62
CA ILE A 313 -1.60 -12.11 11.32
C ILE A 313 -1.61 -13.00 12.57
N VAL A 314 -1.21 -14.27 12.45
CA VAL A 314 -1.12 -15.19 13.60
C VAL A 314 -0.15 -14.65 14.65
N THR A 315 1.01 -14.15 14.25
CA THR A 315 1.99 -13.56 15.15
C THR A 315 1.41 -12.32 15.86
N LEU A 316 0.75 -11.44 15.13
CA LEU A 316 0.12 -10.25 15.68
C LEU A 316 -0.96 -10.62 16.71
N LEU A 317 -1.82 -11.58 16.39
CA LEU A 317 -2.85 -12.06 17.30
C LEU A 317 -2.24 -12.71 18.56
N ALA A 318 -1.16 -13.47 18.42
CA ALA A 318 -0.46 -14.07 19.56
C ALA A 318 0.13 -13.00 20.51
N PHE A 319 0.63 -11.88 19.98
CA PHE A 319 1.25 -10.84 20.79
C PHE A 319 0.32 -9.69 21.19
N SER A 320 -0.82 -9.50 20.51
CA SER A 320 -1.61 -8.27 20.66
C SER A 320 -3.12 -8.48 20.61
N ALA A 321 -3.65 -9.72 20.52
CA ALA A 321 -5.10 -9.95 20.42
C ALA A 321 -5.90 -9.36 21.60
N TRP A 322 -5.35 -9.43 22.82
CA TRP A 322 -5.99 -8.90 24.04
C TRP A 322 -6.03 -7.37 24.10
N ARG A 323 -5.31 -6.67 23.23
CA ARG A 323 -5.27 -5.21 23.11
C ARG A 323 -6.35 -4.68 22.17
N ILE A 324 -6.83 -5.53 21.25
CA ILE A 324 -7.84 -5.17 20.25
C ILE A 324 -9.20 -5.14 20.94
N PRO A 325 -9.88 -3.98 21.01
CA PRO A 325 -11.13 -3.83 21.75
C PRO A 325 -12.25 -4.76 21.27
N SER A 326 -12.31 -5.01 19.96
CA SER A 326 -13.25 -5.94 19.34
C SER A 326 -12.63 -6.61 18.13
N LEU A 327 -12.06 -7.80 18.34
CA LEU A 327 -11.42 -8.56 17.26
C LEU A 327 -12.39 -8.81 16.10
N ARG A 328 -13.69 -9.07 16.40
CA ARG A 328 -14.70 -9.30 15.36
C ARG A 328 -14.90 -8.04 14.51
N ALA A 329 -15.06 -6.88 15.13
CA ALA A 329 -15.24 -5.61 14.40
C ALA A 329 -14.01 -5.27 13.54
N THR A 330 -12.80 -5.48 14.07
CA THR A 330 -11.55 -5.30 13.33
C THR A 330 -11.46 -6.23 12.12
N MET A 331 -11.81 -7.52 12.30
CA MET A 331 -11.81 -8.49 11.20
C MET A 331 -12.85 -8.14 10.14
N ASP A 332 -14.07 -7.75 10.54
CA ASP A 332 -15.14 -7.34 9.63
C ASP A 332 -14.74 -6.06 8.85
N ALA A 333 -14.15 -5.07 9.54
CA ALA A 333 -13.66 -3.85 8.88
C ALA A 333 -12.52 -4.14 7.89
N GLY A 334 -11.56 -4.98 8.28
CA GLY A 334 -10.48 -5.41 7.38
C GLY A 334 -10.97 -6.19 6.17
N ALA A 335 -11.97 -7.07 6.35
CA ALA A 335 -12.57 -7.82 5.25
C ALA A 335 -13.33 -6.90 4.27
N ASN A 336 -14.07 -5.91 4.78
CA ASN A 336 -14.78 -4.92 3.95
C ASN A 336 -13.82 -4.02 3.17
N ALA A 337 -12.65 -3.70 3.73
CA ALA A 337 -11.62 -2.91 3.04
C ALA A 337 -10.93 -3.69 1.90
N ALA A 338 -11.13 -5.01 1.80
CA ALA A 338 -10.57 -5.84 0.73
C ALA A 338 -11.46 -5.93 -0.50
N VAL A 339 -12.72 -5.49 -0.42
CA VAL A 339 -13.74 -5.54 -1.47
C VAL A 339 -13.91 -4.17 -2.10
#